data_a0e15266039e24a7ddc16ff25dd2d2d8
#
_entry.id   a0e15266039e24a7ddc16ff25dd2d2d8
#
_cell.length_a   1.000
_cell.length_b   1.000
_cell.length_c   1.000
_cell.angle_alpha   90.00
_cell.angle_beta   90.00
_cell.angle_gamma   90.00
#
_symmetry.space_group_name_H-M   'P 1'
#
loop_
_entity.id
_entity.type
_entity.pdbx_description
1 polymer ?
#
loop_
_entity_poly.entity_id
_entity_poly.type
_entity_poly.pdbx_seq_one_letter_code
_entity_poly.pdbx_strand_id
1 'polypeptide(L)'
;MRRLLALLLLWSTNSMADQPVLRFSVAESWSMPLVRIEDDQPVEGLLHDLMQAVAREVGVRPEFHVMARLRLEEAMSSGDIDVRCYVSTQWLNDRPRDFVWSIPLIHQRDVLVGRAGDSTPIPPERLPPQAIGTVLGYTYSTLQPLLDHGQLHREDSRSQLLVLQKLQAGRYRHAVSNQLSLQWFNQGLPAEQQLQALAVLDEQDLGCMVRNDPAIPTQGLLRALVRMKQSGQIERIVRRYGGTGDPDSMSVARPEIPSKMPAHSQRN
;
A
#
# COMPACT_ATOMS: atom_id res chain seq x y z
N MET A 1 -59.42 51.67 -11.42
CA MET A 1 -59.14 50.25 -11.69
C MET A 1 -57.62 50.04 -11.67
N ARG A 2 -57.06 49.70 -10.53
CA ARG A 2 -55.59 49.49 -10.36
C ARG A 2 -55.36 47.98 -10.22
N ARG A 3 -54.69 47.38 -11.23
CA ARG A 3 -54.29 46.00 -11.21
C ARG A 3 -52.96 45.87 -10.47
N LEU A 4 -52.99 45.27 -9.27
CA LEU A 4 -51.81 44.83 -8.53
C LEU A 4 -51.31 43.53 -9.14
N LEU A 5 -50.14 43.54 -9.79
CA LEU A 5 -49.40 42.36 -10.17
C LEU A 5 -48.56 41.92 -8.95
N ALA A 6 -48.91 40.82 -8.34
CA ALA A 6 -48.11 40.15 -7.33
C ALA A 6 -47.02 39.32 -8.00
N LEU A 7 -45.75 39.75 -7.93
CA LEU A 7 -44.59 38.94 -8.31
C LEU A 7 -44.34 37.90 -7.22
N LEU A 8 -44.65 36.65 -7.48
CA LEU A 8 -44.23 35.49 -6.70
C LEU A 8 -42.75 35.21 -7.02
N LEU A 9 -41.84 35.66 -6.19
CA LEU A 9 -40.46 35.23 -6.17
C LEU A 9 -40.39 33.80 -5.64
N LEU A 10 -40.26 32.82 -6.54
CA LEU A 10 -39.90 31.45 -6.21
C LEU A 10 -38.43 31.42 -5.74
N TRP A 11 -38.23 31.42 -4.43
CA TRP A 11 -36.95 31.09 -3.85
C TRP A 11 -36.72 29.58 -4.04
N SER A 12 -35.95 29.24 -5.05
CA SER A 12 -35.37 27.91 -5.18
C SER A 12 -34.36 27.72 -4.05
N THR A 13 -34.79 27.13 -2.95
CA THR A 13 -33.86 26.61 -1.94
C THR A 13 -33.11 25.49 -2.57
N ASN A 14 -31.88 25.75 -3.03
CA ASN A 14 -30.92 24.71 -3.30
C ASN A 14 -30.69 23.95 -1.99
N SER A 15 -31.41 22.85 -1.80
CA SER A 15 -31.08 21.87 -0.79
C SER A 15 -29.68 21.34 -1.18
N MET A 16 -28.64 21.79 -0.50
CA MET A 16 -27.35 21.10 -0.50
C MET A 16 -27.61 19.75 0.18
N ALA A 17 -28.02 18.76 -0.63
CA ALA A 17 -28.08 17.39 -0.18
C ALA A 17 -26.69 17.07 0.39
N ASP A 18 -26.64 16.74 1.66
CA ASP A 18 -25.41 16.36 2.35
C ASP A 18 -24.79 15.18 1.55
N GLN A 19 -23.61 15.38 1.00
CA GLN A 19 -22.98 14.34 0.18
C GLN A 19 -22.77 13.11 1.05
N PRO A 20 -23.14 11.91 0.59
CA PRO A 20 -22.89 10.69 1.32
C PRO A 20 -21.42 10.61 1.74
N VAL A 21 -21.17 10.19 2.96
CA VAL A 21 -19.82 10.01 3.49
C VAL A 21 -19.34 8.60 3.19
N LEU A 22 -18.07 8.48 2.85
CA LEU A 22 -17.40 7.20 2.66
C LEU A 22 -16.14 7.14 3.54
N ARG A 23 -16.10 6.17 4.46
CA ARG A 23 -15.06 6.03 5.47
C ARG A 23 -13.93 5.15 4.97
N PHE A 24 -12.75 5.75 4.80
CA PHE A 24 -11.54 5.07 4.37
C PHE A 24 -10.61 4.78 5.53
N SER A 25 -10.04 3.58 5.59
CA SER A 25 -8.98 3.28 6.54
C SER A 25 -7.62 3.79 6.04
N VAL A 26 -6.84 4.34 6.98
CA VAL A 26 -5.44 4.74 6.78
C VAL A 26 -4.61 4.10 7.88
N ALA A 27 -3.60 3.32 7.51
CA ALA A 27 -2.71 2.73 8.51
C ALA A 27 -1.69 3.76 9.02
N GLU A 28 -1.59 3.94 10.33
CA GLU A 28 -0.61 4.85 10.96
C GLU A 28 0.86 4.46 10.66
N SER A 29 1.09 3.20 10.27
CA SER A 29 2.40 2.69 9.89
C SER A 29 2.86 3.15 8.50
N TRP A 30 1.96 3.70 7.69
CA TRP A 30 2.32 4.22 6.38
C TRP A 30 3.16 5.50 6.51
N SER A 31 3.98 5.73 5.52
CA SER A 31 4.81 6.93 5.37
C SER A 31 4.91 7.27 3.89
N MET A 32 5.45 8.44 3.57
CA MET A 32 5.69 8.80 2.17
C MET A 32 6.50 7.69 1.44
N PRO A 33 6.18 7.43 0.19
CA PRO A 33 5.24 8.11 -0.70
C PRO A 33 3.78 7.66 -0.58
N LEU A 34 3.45 6.70 0.30
CA LEU A 34 2.09 6.17 0.43
C LEU A 34 1.15 7.21 1.04
N VAL A 35 1.53 7.76 2.18
CA VAL A 35 0.75 8.80 2.86
C VAL A 35 1.63 9.62 3.82
N ARG A 36 1.36 10.92 3.91
CA ARG A 36 1.82 11.80 4.97
C ARG A 36 0.66 12.09 5.91
N ILE A 37 0.85 11.80 7.20
CA ILE A 37 -0.16 11.98 8.24
C ILE A 37 0.28 13.16 9.11
N GLU A 38 -0.60 14.14 9.32
CA GLU A 38 -0.44 15.28 10.22
C GLU A 38 -1.73 15.43 11.03
N ASP A 39 -1.61 15.61 12.33
CA ASP A 39 -2.76 15.74 13.24
C ASP A 39 -3.84 14.66 13.04
N ASP A 40 -3.41 13.40 12.94
CA ASP A 40 -4.26 12.23 12.68
C ASP A 40 -5.07 12.31 11.36
N GLN A 41 -4.63 13.11 10.40
CA GLN A 41 -5.24 13.22 9.09
C GLN A 41 -4.23 12.96 7.97
N PRO A 42 -4.59 12.19 6.94
CA PRO A 42 -3.78 12.08 5.74
C PRO A 42 -3.90 13.39 4.93
N VAL A 43 -2.76 14.02 4.68
CA VAL A 43 -2.71 15.32 3.97
C VAL A 43 -2.12 15.22 2.58
N GLU A 44 -1.33 14.19 2.30
CA GLU A 44 -0.64 14.00 1.03
C GLU A 44 -0.24 12.53 0.86
N GLY A 45 0.01 12.10 -0.36
CA GLY A 45 0.55 10.78 -0.69
C GLY A 45 -0.26 10.06 -1.76
N LEU A 46 0.33 9.01 -2.29
CA LEU A 46 -0.25 8.18 -3.34
C LEU A 46 -1.64 7.65 -2.94
N LEU A 47 -1.78 7.14 -1.72
CA LEU A 47 -3.03 6.56 -1.26
C LEU A 47 -4.06 7.63 -0.90
N HIS A 48 -3.63 8.77 -0.35
CA HIS A 48 -4.50 9.93 -0.15
C HIS A 48 -5.10 10.38 -1.49
N ASP A 49 -4.26 10.59 -2.51
CA ASP A 49 -4.70 11.03 -3.84
C ASP A 49 -5.61 10.00 -4.52
N LEU A 50 -5.32 8.71 -4.37
CA LEU A 50 -6.16 7.63 -4.91
C LEU A 50 -7.55 7.63 -4.26
N MET A 51 -7.63 7.67 -2.93
CA MET A 51 -8.90 7.65 -2.18
C MET A 51 -9.71 8.92 -2.44
N GLN A 52 -9.07 10.08 -2.50
CA GLN A 52 -9.71 11.34 -2.90
C GLN A 52 -10.26 11.27 -4.34
N ALA A 53 -9.50 10.69 -5.27
CA ALA A 53 -9.91 10.59 -6.65
C ALA A 53 -11.11 9.65 -6.81
N VAL A 54 -11.11 8.49 -6.18
CA VAL A 54 -12.26 7.56 -6.28
C VAL A 54 -13.51 8.11 -5.61
N ALA A 55 -13.37 8.83 -4.47
CA ALA A 55 -14.50 9.50 -3.81
C ALA A 55 -15.15 10.56 -4.73
N ARG A 56 -14.33 11.37 -5.41
CA ARG A 56 -14.83 12.34 -6.42
C ARG A 56 -15.54 11.68 -7.59
N GLU A 57 -15.01 10.55 -8.09
CA GLU A 57 -15.62 9.81 -9.22
C GLU A 57 -17.03 9.26 -8.91
N VAL A 58 -17.33 9.02 -7.65
CA VAL A 58 -18.64 8.51 -7.21
C VAL A 58 -19.51 9.57 -6.52
N GLY A 59 -19.00 10.81 -6.38
CA GLY A 59 -19.76 11.93 -5.83
C GLY A 59 -20.01 11.83 -4.32
N VAL A 60 -19.07 11.24 -3.56
CA VAL A 60 -19.13 11.11 -2.11
C VAL A 60 -18.03 11.94 -1.44
N ARG A 61 -18.23 12.30 -0.17
CA ARG A 61 -17.21 12.95 0.65
C ARG A 61 -16.36 11.88 1.34
N PRO A 62 -15.03 11.87 1.15
CA PRO A 62 -14.17 10.94 1.88
C PRO A 62 -14.03 11.38 3.35
N GLU A 63 -14.01 10.41 4.23
CA GLU A 63 -13.62 10.55 5.63
C GLU A 63 -12.51 9.55 5.92
N PHE A 64 -11.41 10.00 6.53
CA PHE A 64 -10.24 9.17 6.75
C PHE A 64 -10.10 8.81 8.22
N HIS A 65 -9.99 7.52 8.49
CA HIS A 65 -9.79 6.97 9.82
C HIS A 65 -8.36 6.44 9.93
N VAL A 66 -7.50 7.21 10.59
CA VAL A 66 -6.11 6.80 10.87
C VAL A 66 -6.11 5.87 12.07
N MET A 67 -5.53 4.68 11.90
CA MET A 67 -5.51 3.67 12.97
C MET A 67 -4.34 2.71 12.86
N ALA A 68 -4.01 2.08 14.00
CA ALA A 68 -3.01 1.03 14.06
C ALA A 68 -3.39 -0.15 13.14
N ARG A 69 -2.41 -0.73 12.45
CA ARG A 69 -2.60 -1.87 11.54
C ARG A 69 -3.40 -3.01 12.17
N LEU A 70 -3.16 -3.29 13.46
CA LEU A 70 -3.81 -4.38 14.19
C LEU A 70 -5.31 -4.12 14.48
N ARG A 71 -5.77 -2.87 14.39
CA ARG A 71 -7.19 -2.50 14.59
C ARG A 71 -8.01 -2.54 13.31
N LEU A 72 -7.36 -2.61 12.15
CA LEU A 72 -8.04 -2.52 10.85
C LEU A 72 -9.08 -3.62 10.63
N GLU A 73 -8.79 -4.86 11.05
CA GLU A 73 -9.70 -5.99 10.87
C GLU A 73 -10.95 -5.86 11.74
N GLU A 74 -10.78 -5.39 12.99
CA GLU A 74 -11.89 -5.11 13.89
C GLU A 74 -12.76 -3.96 13.35
N ALA A 75 -12.16 -2.83 12.95
CA ALA A 75 -12.88 -1.69 12.40
C ALA A 75 -13.64 -2.00 11.11
N MET A 76 -13.13 -2.92 10.31
CA MET A 76 -13.85 -3.41 9.13
C MET A 76 -15.03 -4.29 9.50
N SER A 77 -14.86 -5.23 10.44
CA SER A 77 -15.92 -6.15 10.87
C SER A 77 -17.03 -5.45 11.66
N SER A 78 -16.68 -4.41 12.45
CA SER A 78 -17.68 -3.58 13.16
C SER A 78 -18.46 -2.63 12.23
N GLY A 79 -17.97 -2.42 11.00
CA GLY A 79 -18.60 -1.49 10.06
C GLY A 79 -18.19 -0.03 10.27
N ASP A 80 -17.12 0.24 11.01
CA ASP A 80 -16.58 1.59 11.19
C ASP A 80 -15.86 2.09 9.94
N ILE A 81 -15.42 1.17 9.07
CA ILE A 81 -14.74 1.43 7.80
C ILE A 81 -15.55 0.85 6.64
N ASP A 82 -15.67 1.63 5.58
CA ASP A 82 -16.38 1.25 4.35
C ASP A 82 -15.41 0.76 3.26
N VAL A 83 -14.21 1.36 3.20
CA VAL A 83 -13.22 1.06 2.16
C VAL A 83 -11.83 0.95 2.77
N ARG A 84 -11.14 -0.13 2.43
CA ARG A 84 -9.72 -0.32 2.70
C ARG A 84 -9.00 -0.52 1.38
N CYS A 85 -8.15 0.44 0.99
CA CYS A 85 -7.26 0.33 -0.16
C CYS A 85 -5.85 -0.11 0.24
N TYR A 86 -5.02 -0.46 -0.74
CA TYR A 86 -3.67 -0.95 -0.55
C TYR A 86 -3.63 -2.22 0.29
N VAL A 87 -4.36 -3.22 -0.16
CA VAL A 87 -4.50 -4.51 0.50
C VAL A 87 -4.43 -5.64 -0.53
N SER A 88 -3.73 -6.73 -0.16
CA SER A 88 -3.70 -8.00 -0.89
C SER A 88 -4.58 -9.04 -0.21
N THR A 89 -5.18 -9.92 -1.00
CA THR A 89 -5.93 -11.09 -0.48
C THR A 89 -5.03 -12.04 0.31
N GLN A 90 -3.72 -12.02 0.06
CA GLN A 90 -2.74 -12.86 0.74
C GLN A 90 -2.43 -12.40 2.18
N TRP A 91 -2.76 -11.15 2.52
CA TRP A 91 -2.48 -10.59 3.85
C TRP A 91 -3.57 -10.87 4.88
N LEU A 92 -4.68 -11.46 4.46
CA LEU A 92 -5.83 -11.72 5.32
C LEU A 92 -5.94 -13.21 5.59
N ASN A 93 -5.98 -13.58 6.87
CA ASN A 93 -6.21 -14.95 7.29
C ASN A 93 -7.62 -15.42 6.91
N ASP A 94 -8.61 -14.55 7.13
CA ASP A 94 -10.00 -14.75 6.72
C ASP A 94 -10.43 -13.65 5.74
N ARG A 95 -11.15 -14.04 4.69
CA ARG A 95 -11.76 -13.08 3.77
C ARG A 95 -13.10 -12.65 4.36
N PRO A 96 -13.24 -11.37 4.77
CA PRO A 96 -14.52 -10.89 5.26
C PRO A 96 -15.59 -11.05 4.18
N ARG A 97 -16.70 -11.74 4.50
CA ARG A 97 -17.77 -12.06 3.52
C ARG A 97 -18.54 -10.82 3.05
N ASP A 98 -18.52 -9.79 3.87
CA ASP A 98 -19.27 -8.56 3.65
C ASP A 98 -18.46 -7.50 2.86
N PHE A 99 -17.38 -7.91 2.20
CA PHE A 99 -16.55 -7.04 1.37
C PHE A 99 -16.39 -7.59 -0.04
N VAL A 100 -16.41 -6.67 -0.99
CA VAL A 100 -16.14 -6.96 -2.41
C VAL A 100 -14.78 -6.36 -2.78
N TRP A 101 -14.00 -7.11 -3.53
CA TRP A 101 -12.67 -6.70 -3.97
C TRP A 101 -12.72 -5.96 -5.30
N SER A 102 -11.90 -4.93 -5.42
CA SER A 102 -11.61 -4.31 -6.71
C SER A 102 -10.71 -5.20 -7.57
N ILE A 103 -10.55 -4.81 -8.83
CA ILE A 103 -9.44 -5.29 -9.64
C ILE A 103 -8.09 -4.84 -9.02
N PRO A 104 -6.96 -5.48 -9.37
CA PRO A 104 -5.62 -4.99 -9.03
C PRO A 104 -5.39 -3.56 -9.54
N LEU A 105 -4.90 -2.69 -8.65
CA LEU A 105 -4.67 -1.28 -8.93
C LEU A 105 -3.19 -0.92 -8.97
N ILE A 106 -2.43 -1.46 -8.02
CA ILE A 106 -1.02 -1.15 -7.79
C ILE A 106 -0.25 -2.45 -7.62
N HIS A 107 0.85 -2.60 -8.34
CA HIS A 107 1.81 -3.67 -8.11
C HIS A 107 2.83 -3.22 -7.07
N GLN A 108 3.09 -4.05 -6.05
CA GLN A 108 4.06 -3.81 -4.99
C GLN A 108 5.13 -4.89 -4.98
N ARG A 109 6.36 -4.47 -4.72
CA ARG A 109 7.48 -5.35 -4.36
C ARG A 109 7.96 -5.04 -2.96
N ASP A 110 8.08 -6.06 -2.15
CA ASP A 110 8.79 -6.01 -0.88
C ASP A 110 10.22 -6.50 -1.12
N VAL A 111 11.18 -5.71 -0.64
CA VAL A 111 12.60 -5.93 -0.89
C VAL A 111 13.38 -6.06 0.42
N LEU A 112 14.38 -6.93 0.41
CA LEU A 112 15.44 -6.94 1.40
C LEU A 112 16.33 -5.73 1.13
N VAL A 113 16.56 -4.91 2.15
CA VAL A 113 17.34 -3.67 2.06
C VAL A 113 18.61 -3.78 2.89
N GLY A 114 19.73 -3.43 2.29
CA GLY A 114 21.03 -3.22 2.94
C GLY A 114 21.42 -1.77 2.97
N ARG A 115 22.53 -1.47 3.67
CA ARG A 115 23.11 -0.12 3.73
C ARG A 115 23.86 0.25 2.46
N ALA A 116 24.20 1.52 2.34
CA ALA A 116 25.09 2.00 1.29
C ALA A 116 26.40 1.16 1.28
N GLY A 117 26.79 0.70 0.08
CA GLY A 117 27.96 -0.17 -0.10
C GLY A 117 27.67 -1.68 -0.02
N ASP A 118 26.53 -2.12 0.50
CA ASP A 118 26.09 -3.51 0.43
C ASP A 118 25.44 -3.74 -0.95
N SER A 119 26.25 -4.00 -1.97
CA SER A 119 25.74 -4.15 -3.36
C SER A 119 25.56 -5.60 -3.82
N THR A 120 25.92 -6.56 -2.96
CA THR A 120 25.85 -7.98 -3.31
C THR A 120 24.45 -8.51 -3.07
N PRO A 121 23.74 -8.98 -4.11
CA PRO A 121 22.46 -9.66 -3.93
C PRO A 121 22.59 -10.84 -2.98
N ILE A 122 21.73 -10.90 -1.97
CA ILE A 122 21.74 -11.97 -0.98
C ILE A 122 20.37 -12.64 -0.96
N PRO A 123 20.26 -13.91 -1.35
CA PRO A 123 19.04 -14.67 -1.16
C PRO A 123 18.68 -14.71 0.35
N PRO A 124 17.41 -14.53 0.72
CA PRO A 124 16.99 -14.48 2.13
C PRO A 124 17.46 -15.70 2.94
N GLU A 125 17.48 -16.89 2.33
CA GLU A 125 17.87 -18.16 2.94
C GLU A 125 19.37 -18.21 3.32
N ARG A 126 20.17 -17.34 2.74
CA ARG A 126 21.61 -17.23 3.02
C ARG A 126 21.96 -16.15 4.05
N LEU A 127 20.97 -15.47 4.60
CA LEU A 127 21.19 -14.51 5.66
C LEU A 127 21.73 -15.23 6.91
N PRO A 128 22.82 -14.78 7.52
CA PRO A 128 23.27 -15.32 8.78
C PRO A 128 22.25 -14.99 9.90
N PRO A 129 22.28 -15.70 11.04
CA PRO A 129 21.48 -15.34 12.21
C PRO A 129 21.70 -13.87 12.59
N GLN A 130 20.60 -13.09 12.60
CA GLN A 130 20.67 -11.66 12.88
C GLN A 130 19.30 -11.05 13.20
N ALA A 131 19.33 -9.80 13.71
CA ALA A 131 18.16 -8.94 13.77
C ALA A 131 17.88 -8.35 12.38
N ILE A 132 16.59 -8.26 12.02
CA ILE A 132 16.11 -7.65 10.77
C ILE A 132 15.07 -6.58 11.07
N GLY A 133 15.24 -5.40 10.48
CA GLY A 133 14.29 -4.29 10.62
C GLY A 133 12.96 -4.57 9.92
N THR A 134 11.86 -4.46 10.65
CA THR A 134 10.52 -4.77 10.19
C THR A 134 9.50 -3.74 10.66
N VAL A 135 8.32 -3.70 10.05
CA VAL A 135 7.19 -2.87 10.50
C VAL A 135 6.30 -3.70 11.43
N LEU A 136 5.94 -3.13 12.56
CA LEU A 136 5.07 -3.77 13.55
C LEU A 136 3.72 -4.17 12.92
N GLY A 137 3.30 -5.41 13.14
CA GLY A 137 2.03 -5.94 12.64
C GLY A 137 2.01 -6.30 11.15
N TYR A 138 3.16 -6.22 10.44
CA TYR A 138 3.26 -6.71 9.06
C TYR A 138 3.67 -8.19 9.04
N THR A 139 3.15 -8.91 8.04
CA THR A 139 3.53 -10.29 7.74
C THR A 139 4.47 -10.30 6.55
N TYR A 140 5.51 -11.14 6.62
CA TYR A 140 6.53 -11.28 5.58
C TYR A 140 6.66 -12.76 5.22
N SER A 141 5.85 -13.21 4.27
CA SER A 141 5.68 -14.64 3.95
C SER A 141 6.99 -15.35 3.63
N THR A 142 7.84 -14.72 2.81
CA THR A 142 9.16 -15.26 2.44
C THR A 142 10.14 -15.37 3.62
N LEU A 143 10.02 -14.51 4.62
CA LEU A 143 10.90 -14.52 5.79
C LEU A 143 10.33 -15.34 6.96
N GLN A 144 9.04 -15.69 6.91
CA GLN A 144 8.38 -16.37 8.04
C GLN A 144 9.10 -17.65 8.48
N PRO A 145 9.55 -18.55 7.58
CA PRO A 145 10.30 -19.74 8.00
C PRO A 145 11.59 -19.41 8.75
N LEU A 146 12.30 -18.36 8.36
CA LEU A 146 13.55 -17.94 9.00
C LEU A 146 13.30 -17.31 10.37
N LEU A 147 12.17 -16.64 10.55
CA LEU A 147 11.71 -16.09 11.83
C LEU A 147 11.29 -17.22 12.78
N ASP A 148 10.50 -18.18 12.29
CA ASP A 148 10.00 -19.31 13.09
C ASP A 148 11.14 -20.21 13.58
N HIS A 149 12.20 -20.39 12.78
CA HIS A 149 13.39 -21.15 13.16
C HIS A 149 14.40 -20.34 14.00
N GLY A 150 14.11 -19.06 14.28
CA GLY A 150 15.00 -18.20 15.08
C GLY A 150 16.29 -17.80 14.37
N GLN A 151 16.40 -18.00 13.05
CA GLN A 151 17.54 -17.51 12.26
C GLN A 151 17.48 -15.99 12.12
N LEU A 152 16.29 -15.44 11.96
CA LEU A 152 16.06 -14.01 11.98
C LEU A 152 15.24 -13.60 13.21
N HIS A 153 15.52 -12.42 13.76
CA HIS A 153 14.79 -11.82 14.86
C HIS A 153 14.24 -10.48 14.44
N ARG A 154 12.95 -10.24 14.65
CA ARG A 154 12.30 -8.98 14.26
C ARG A 154 12.76 -7.83 15.17
N GLU A 155 13.15 -6.72 14.55
CA GLU A 155 13.32 -5.41 15.17
C GLU A 155 12.22 -4.49 14.64
N ASP A 156 11.06 -4.55 15.28
CA ASP A 156 9.87 -3.84 14.82
C ASP A 156 9.97 -2.32 15.04
N SER A 157 9.48 -1.59 14.08
CA SER A 157 9.28 -0.14 14.14
C SER A 157 7.84 0.22 13.78
N ARG A 158 7.35 1.34 14.29
CA ARG A 158 5.97 1.77 14.08
C ARG A 158 5.65 2.15 12.63
N SER A 159 6.65 2.55 11.85
CA SER A 159 6.45 2.95 10.45
C SER A 159 7.59 2.49 9.56
N GLN A 160 7.31 2.43 8.25
CA GLN A 160 8.31 2.10 7.24
C GLN A 160 9.48 3.11 7.23
N LEU A 161 9.19 4.39 7.43
CA LEU A 161 10.23 5.43 7.53
C LEU A 161 11.21 5.13 8.66
N LEU A 162 10.70 4.81 9.85
CA LEU A 162 11.55 4.48 11.01
C LEU A 162 12.41 3.23 10.78
N VAL A 163 11.89 2.25 10.05
CA VAL A 163 12.68 1.07 9.64
C VAL A 163 13.89 1.51 8.82
N LEU A 164 13.69 2.32 7.77
CA LEU A 164 14.78 2.77 6.90
C LEU A 164 15.77 3.69 7.63
N GLN A 165 15.30 4.60 8.48
CA GLN A 165 16.14 5.47 9.30
C GLN A 165 17.03 4.67 10.26
N LYS A 166 16.50 3.65 10.92
CA LYS A 166 17.26 2.78 11.81
C LYS A 166 18.31 1.95 11.04
N LEU A 167 17.97 1.47 9.82
CA LEU A 167 18.92 0.80 8.95
C LEU A 167 20.07 1.73 8.55
N GLN A 168 19.77 2.96 8.13
CA GLN A 168 20.76 3.98 7.81
C GLN A 168 21.66 4.29 9.00
N ALA A 169 21.09 4.38 10.21
CA ALA A 169 21.84 4.59 11.46
C ALA A 169 22.61 3.34 11.94
N GLY A 170 22.56 2.22 11.22
CA GLY A 170 23.31 1.01 11.54
C GLY A 170 22.79 0.20 12.72
N ARG A 171 21.50 0.34 13.08
CA ARG A 171 20.89 -0.42 14.17
C ARG A 171 20.78 -1.91 13.87
N TYR A 172 20.66 -2.26 12.60
CA TYR A 172 20.71 -3.61 12.05
C TYR A 172 21.36 -3.56 10.66
N ARG A 173 21.74 -4.72 10.11
CA ARG A 173 22.39 -4.80 8.80
C ARG A 173 21.40 -4.81 7.64
N HIS A 174 20.22 -5.41 7.86
CA HIS A 174 19.20 -5.58 6.84
C HIS A 174 17.84 -5.19 7.38
N ALA A 175 16.97 -4.78 6.48
CA ALA A 175 15.57 -4.45 6.76
C ALA A 175 14.67 -4.90 5.62
N VAL A 176 13.36 -4.93 5.87
CA VAL A 176 12.35 -5.08 4.84
C VAL A 176 11.72 -3.73 4.52
N SER A 177 11.58 -3.43 3.23
CA SER A 177 10.83 -2.26 2.78
C SER A 177 10.04 -2.58 1.52
N ASN A 178 8.90 -1.90 1.33
CA ASN A 178 8.37 -1.84 -0.02
C ASN A 178 9.25 -0.93 -0.88
N GLN A 179 9.34 -1.27 -2.16
CA GLN A 179 10.25 -0.63 -3.11
C GLN A 179 9.97 0.88 -3.28
N LEU A 180 8.69 1.28 -3.28
CA LEU A 180 8.32 2.70 -3.41
C LEU A 180 8.83 3.53 -2.23
N SER A 181 8.69 3.01 -1.00
CA SER A 181 9.19 3.70 0.20
C SER A 181 10.72 3.78 0.23
N LEU A 182 11.42 2.73 -0.23
CA LEU A 182 12.87 2.76 -0.36
C LEU A 182 13.32 3.83 -1.36
N GLN A 183 12.69 3.88 -2.53
CA GLN A 183 12.99 4.88 -3.57
C GLN A 183 12.77 6.30 -3.07
N TRP A 184 11.61 6.53 -2.44
CA TRP A 184 11.29 7.83 -1.86
C TRP A 184 12.31 8.25 -0.80
N PHE A 185 12.67 7.34 0.09
CA PHE A 185 13.67 7.59 1.12
C PHE A 185 15.02 7.97 0.51
N ASN A 186 15.45 7.26 -0.51
CA ASN A 186 16.71 7.50 -1.20
C ASN A 186 16.77 8.83 -1.96
N GLN A 187 15.62 9.40 -2.39
CA GLN A 187 15.60 10.73 -3.04
C GLN A 187 16.12 11.85 -2.12
N GLY A 188 15.99 11.69 -0.81
CA GLY A 188 16.52 12.63 0.18
C GLY A 188 17.98 12.41 0.56
N LEU A 189 18.69 11.44 -0.07
CA LEU A 189 20.04 11.04 0.30
C LEU A 189 21.03 11.24 -0.85
N PRO A 190 22.27 11.66 -0.55
CA PRO A 190 23.39 11.58 -1.49
C PRO A 190 23.58 10.13 -1.98
N ALA A 191 24.04 9.95 -3.21
CA ALA A 191 24.15 8.63 -3.85
C ALA A 191 24.96 7.61 -3.02
N GLU A 192 26.03 8.07 -2.36
CA GLU A 192 26.90 7.25 -1.50
C GLU A 192 26.24 6.82 -0.19
N GLN A 193 25.10 7.41 0.20
CA GLN A 193 24.36 7.07 1.40
C GLN A 193 23.05 6.32 1.09
N GLN A 194 22.70 6.15 -0.18
CA GLN A 194 21.48 5.48 -0.58
C GLN A 194 21.48 4.01 -0.18
N LEU A 195 20.39 3.59 0.43
CA LEU A 195 20.16 2.21 0.80
C LEU A 195 19.92 1.35 -0.46
N GLN A 196 20.34 0.08 -0.43
CA GLN A 196 20.36 -0.80 -1.58
C GLN A 196 19.31 -1.91 -1.44
N ALA A 197 18.54 -2.15 -2.51
CA ALA A 197 17.70 -3.34 -2.60
C ALA A 197 18.59 -4.54 -2.97
N LEU A 198 18.64 -5.56 -2.10
CA LEU A 198 19.51 -6.73 -2.22
C LEU A 198 18.81 -7.95 -2.79
N ALA A 199 17.52 -8.07 -2.56
CA ALA A 199 16.66 -9.12 -3.10
C ALA A 199 15.19 -8.68 -3.13
N VAL A 200 14.41 -9.22 -4.05
CA VAL A 200 12.95 -9.17 -4.00
C VAL A 200 12.49 -10.29 -3.07
N LEU A 201 11.69 -9.96 -2.07
CA LEU A 201 11.13 -10.91 -1.11
C LEU A 201 9.76 -11.40 -1.55
N ASP A 202 8.86 -10.46 -1.84
CA ASP A 202 7.49 -10.74 -2.24
C ASP A 202 7.04 -9.75 -3.32
N GLU A 203 6.19 -10.21 -4.24
CA GLU A 203 5.52 -9.39 -5.25
C GLU A 203 4.01 -9.58 -5.11
N GLN A 204 3.26 -8.50 -5.10
CA GLN A 204 1.84 -8.55 -4.82
C GLN A 204 1.07 -7.49 -5.61
N ASP A 205 -0.10 -7.90 -6.07
CA ASP A 205 -1.09 -6.99 -6.63
C ASP A 205 -2.03 -6.50 -5.53
N LEU A 206 -2.14 -5.20 -5.38
CA LEU A 206 -2.92 -4.54 -4.34
C LEU A 206 -4.16 -3.87 -4.93
N GLY A 207 -5.26 -4.00 -4.23
CA GLY A 207 -6.54 -3.39 -4.59
C GLY A 207 -7.20 -2.68 -3.42
N CYS A 208 -8.50 -2.46 -3.56
CA CYS A 208 -9.37 -1.99 -2.49
C CYS A 208 -10.40 -3.06 -2.13
N MET A 209 -10.73 -3.19 -0.85
CA MET A 209 -11.89 -3.88 -0.34
C MET A 209 -12.96 -2.85 -0.05
N VAL A 210 -14.18 -3.07 -0.53
CA VAL A 210 -15.34 -2.18 -0.34
C VAL A 210 -16.42 -2.95 0.37
N ARG A 211 -16.99 -2.40 1.44
CA ARG A 211 -18.07 -3.04 2.19
C ARG A 211 -19.30 -3.22 1.29
N ASN A 212 -19.88 -4.39 1.29
CA ASN A 212 -21.09 -4.73 0.55
C ASN A 212 -22.34 -4.40 1.37
N ASP A 213 -22.66 -3.12 1.45
CA ASP A 213 -23.76 -2.57 2.23
C ASP A 213 -24.65 -1.71 1.32
N PRO A 214 -26.00 -1.82 1.38
CA PRO A 214 -26.90 -1.00 0.56
C PRO A 214 -26.74 0.51 0.74
N ALA A 215 -26.26 0.96 1.90
CA ALA A 215 -26.01 2.38 2.17
C ALA A 215 -24.74 2.91 1.49
N ILE A 216 -23.91 2.03 0.92
CA ILE A 216 -22.64 2.37 0.28
C ILE A 216 -22.76 2.17 -1.23
N PRO A 217 -22.24 3.09 -2.07
CA PRO A 217 -22.26 2.95 -3.52
C PRO A 217 -21.22 1.92 -4.02
N THR A 218 -21.20 0.70 -3.44
CA THR A 218 -20.18 -0.34 -3.65
C THR A 218 -19.93 -0.62 -5.13
N GLN A 219 -20.99 -0.86 -5.92
CA GLN A 219 -20.84 -1.12 -7.36
C GLN A 219 -20.37 0.12 -8.13
N GLY A 220 -20.77 1.31 -7.69
CA GLY A 220 -20.28 2.59 -8.22
C GLY A 220 -18.78 2.74 -8.04
N LEU A 221 -18.28 2.47 -6.81
CA LEU A 221 -16.86 2.50 -6.45
C LEU A 221 -16.04 1.51 -7.28
N LEU A 222 -16.48 0.26 -7.38
CA LEU A 222 -15.76 -0.76 -8.15
C LEU A 222 -15.66 -0.38 -9.63
N ARG A 223 -16.76 0.12 -10.23
CA ARG A 223 -16.73 0.63 -11.62
C ARG A 223 -15.84 1.86 -11.78
N ALA A 224 -15.83 2.77 -10.80
CA ALA A 224 -14.93 3.93 -10.81
C ALA A 224 -13.47 3.50 -10.82
N LEU A 225 -13.07 2.58 -9.95
CA LEU A 225 -11.70 2.03 -9.90
C LEU A 225 -11.30 1.37 -11.23
N VAL A 226 -12.22 0.63 -11.88
CA VAL A 226 -11.97 0.06 -13.22
C VAL A 226 -11.72 1.16 -14.25
N ARG A 227 -12.58 2.19 -14.31
CA ARG A 227 -12.40 3.33 -15.24
C ARG A 227 -11.09 4.08 -14.99
N MET A 228 -10.75 4.34 -13.72
CA MET A 228 -9.50 5.01 -13.33
C MET A 228 -8.28 4.21 -13.76
N LYS A 229 -8.33 2.87 -13.63
CA LYS A 229 -7.25 1.98 -14.11
C LYS A 229 -7.14 2.03 -15.63
N GLN A 230 -8.24 1.85 -16.34
CA GLN A 230 -8.28 1.85 -17.83
C GLN A 230 -7.86 3.21 -18.43
N SER A 231 -8.19 4.32 -17.78
CA SER A 231 -7.80 5.67 -18.23
C SER A 231 -6.35 6.05 -17.91
N GLY A 232 -5.61 5.19 -17.22
CA GLY A 232 -4.26 5.47 -16.74
C GLY A 232 -4.21 6.50 -15.61
N GLN A 233 -5.33 6.82 -14.95
CA GLN A 233 -5.37 7.79 -13.85
C GLN A 233 -4.62 7.27 -12.62
N ILE A 234 -4.74 5.98 -12.32
CA ILE A 234 -4.01 5.35 -11.21
C ILE A 234 -2.52 5.39 -11.48
N GLU A 235 -2.08 5.04 -12.68
CA GLU A 235 -0.67 5.09 -13.09
C GLU A 235 -0.10 6.51 -13.03
N ARG A 236 -0.90 7.52 -13.38
CA ARG A 236 -0.48 8.93 -13.21
C ARG A 236 -0.28 9.31 -11.74
N ILE A 237 -1.17 8.84 -10.85
CA ILE A 237 -1.02 9.04 -9.40
C ILE A 237 0.26 8.35 -8.92
N VAL A 238 0.46 7.08 -9.24
CA VAL A 238 1.65 6.31 -8.85
C VAL A 238 2.94 6.99 -9.32
N ARG A 239 3.00 7.43 -10.59
CA ARG A 239 4.19 8.12 -11.14
C ARG A 239 4.51 9.44 -10.44
N ARG A 240 3.51 10.19 -9.97
CA ARG A 240 3.72 11.44 -9.21
C ARG A 240 4.56 11.21 -7.96
N TYR A 241 4.47 10.04 -7.37
CA TYR A 241 5.18 9.66 -6.15
C TYR A 241 6.39 8.76 -6.41
N GLY A 242 6.96 8.80 -7.62
CA GLY A 242 8.20 8.10 -7.95
C GLY A 242 8.03 6.63 -8.37
N GLY A 243 6.80 6.15 -8.48
CA GLY A 243 6.54 4.83 -9.05
C GLY A 243 6.69 4.85 -10.58
N THR A 244 7.29 3.82 -11.15
CA THR A 244 7.52 3.74 -12.60
C THR A 244 6.25 3.41 -13.39
N GLY A 245 5.20 2.96 -12.73
CA GLY A 245 3.95 2.53 -13.38
C GLY A 245 4.07 1.26 -14.23
N ASP A 246 5.29 0.78 -14.43
CA ASP A 246 5.60 -0.43 -15.18
C ASP A 246 6.20 -1.49 -14.24
N PRO A 247 5.57 -2.67 -14.10
CA PRO A 247 6.07 -3.73 -13.25
C PRO A 247 7.45 -4.26 -13.68
N ASP A 248 7.81 -4.13 -14.98
CA ASP A 248 9.05 -4.65 -15.52
C ASP A 248 10.23 -3.67 -15.47
N SER A 249 10.01 -2.39 -15.20
CA SER A 249 11.02 -1.34 -15.33
C SER A 249 12.11 -1.34 -14.25
N MET A 250 12.09 -2.28 -13.30
CA MET A 250 13.04 -2.33 -12.18
C MET A 250 13.62 -3.73 -12.03
N SER A 251 14.50 -4.07 -12.97
CA SER A 251 15.31 -5.27 -12.89
C SER A 251 16.32 -5.18 -11.72
N VAL A 252 15.92 -5.64 -10.55
CA VAL A 252 16.86 -6.30 -9.66
C VAL A 252 17.16 -7.63 -10.36
N ALA A 253 18.40 -7.85 -10.77
CA ALA A 253 18.81 -9.05 -11.48
C ALA A 253 18.26 -10.29 -10.74
N ARG A 254 17.32 -11.00 -11.38
CA ARG A 254 16.92 -12.32 -10.89
C ARG A 254 18.19 -13.17 -10.85
N PRO A 255 18.53 -13.81 -9.74
CA PRO A 255 19.57 -14.83 -9.78
C PRO A 255 19.13 -15.90 -10.78
N GLU A 256 19.91 -16.10 -11.86
CA GLU A 256 19.70 -17.20 -12.78
C GLU A 256 19.71 -18.50 -11.98
N ILE A 257 18.58 -19.18 -11.89
CA ILE A 257 18.50 -20.55 -11.42
C ILE A 257 19.19 -21.38 -12.51
N PRO A 258 20.33 -22.05 -12.22
CA PRO A 258 21.00 -22.87 -13.24
C PRO A 258 20.07 -24.01 -13.63
N SER A 259 19.50 -23.92 -14.83
CA SER A 259 18.78 -25.01 -15.46
C SER A 259 19.80 -25.99 -15.95
N LYS A 260 20.09 -27.04 -15.17
CA LYS A 260 20.44 -28.41 -15.63
C LYS A 260 20.96 -29.23 -14.45
N MET A 261 20.09 -30.08 -13.91
CA MET A 261 20.55 -31.35 -13.34
C MET A 261 21.01 -32.24 -14.53
N PRO A 262 22.21 -32.82 -14.50
CA PRO A 262 22.58 -33.83 -15.49
C PRO A 262 21.72 -35.08 -15.22
N ALA A 263 21.16 -35.59 -16.32
CA ALA A 263 20.45 -36.85 -16.35
C ALA A 263 21.38 -37.98 -15.84
N HIS A 264 20.98 -38.67 -14.78
CA HIS A 264 21.59 -39.92 -14.35
C HIS A 264 21.44 -40.94 -15.48
N SER A 265 22.54 -41.23 -16.17
CA SER A 265 22.68 -42.35 -17.04
C SER A 265 22.57 -43.63 -16.21
N GLN A 266 21.47 -44.34 -16.36
CA GLN A 266 21.39 -45.74 -15.99
C GLN A 266 22.25 -46.52 -17.01
N ARG A 267 23.35 -47.10 -16.57
CA ARG A 267 24.00 -48.24 -17.24
C ARG A 267 23.76 -49.48 -16.41
N ASN A 268 23.35 -50.49 -17.13
CA ASN A 268 23.14 -51.92 -16.81
C ASN A 268 24.04 -52.49 -15.72
#